data_aa8b37c0a31401ac1ccd1822495bdbfe
#
_entry.id   aa8b37c0a31401ac1ccd1822495bdbfe
#
_cell.length_a   1.000
_cell.length_b   1.000
_cell.length_c   1.000
_cell.angle_alpha   90.00
_cell.angle_beta   90.00
_cell.angle_gamma   90.00
#
_symmetry.space_group_name_H-M   'P 1'
#
loop_
_entity.id
_entity.type
_entity.pdbx_description
1 polymer ?
#
loop_
_entity_poly.entity_id
_entity_poly.type
_entity_poly.pdbx_seq_one_letter_code
_entity_poly.pdbx_strand_id
1 'polypeptide(L)'
;LERLVALAERDPSGLVRLTLASTLQRLPMDLRPRLASALVSRTEDAADHNLPLLVWYGLSPVADHNPAALAAVAGACQWPTTRRLIARRLAELAETSPAAINQLLSAAAKAAAAGDPALLADTLTGLTEGFAGWRQTPQPAAWQEVIAAVRALPAEARTPQLQQTADELSVLFGDGRAIAAIRATALDRTAPAAMRRKALSTLIEARPPDLQELCQT
;
A
#
# COMPACT_ATOMS: atom_id res chain seq x y z
N LEU A 1 -27.93 -6.65 7.07
CA LEU A 1 -26.75 -6.22 6.32
C LEU A 1 -27.08 -5.89 4.86
N GLU A 2 -27.79 -6.76 4.12
CA GLU A 2 -28.11 -6.59 2.68
C GLU A 2 -28.72 -5.21 2.35
N ARG A 3 -29.65 -4.74 3.18
CA ARG A 3 -30.26 -3.40 2.98
C ARG A 3 -29.25 -2.26 3.15
N LEU A 4 -28.28 -2.39 4.09
CA LEU A 4 -27.23 -1.39 4.29
C LEU A 4 -26.23 -1.38 3.11
N VAL A 5 -25.87 -2.57 2.62
CA VAL A 5 -25.03 -2.72 1.43
C VAL A 5 -25.72 -2.10 0.20
N ALA A 6 -26.98 -2.41 -0.03
CA ALA A 6 -27.73 -1.84 -1.15
C ALA A 6 -27.84 -0.30 -1.10
N LEU A 7 -27.99 0.28 0.11
CA LEU A 7 -27.94 1.74 0.30
C LEU A 7 -26.54 2.28 0.00
N ALA A 8 -25.46 1.64 0.49
CA ALA A 8 -24.09 2.06 0.21
C ALA A 8 -23.80 2.10 -1.30
N GLU A 9 -24.29 1.10 -2.03
CA GLU A 9 -24.07 0.98 -3.48
C GLU A 9 -24.90 1.96 -4.32
N ARG A 10 -26.14 2.26 -3.90
CA ARG A 10 -27.14 2.87 -4.79
C ARG A 10 -27.69 4.21 -4.32
N ASP A 11 -27.59 4.54 -3.03
CA ASP A 11 -28.16 5.79 -2.53
C ASP A 11 -27.33 6.98 -3.07
N PRO A 12 -27.99 7.99 -3.67
CA PRO A 12 -27.28 9.15 -4.21
C PRO A 12 -26.76 10.10 -3.13
N SER A 13 -27.26 9.98 -1.89
CA SER A 13 -26.93 10.90 -0.80
C SER A 13 -25.61 10.57 -0.12
N GLY A 14 -24.63 11.48 -0.17
CA GLY A 14 -23.39 11.39 0.62
C GLY A 14 -23.65 11.34 2.13
N LEU A 15 -24.72 11.98 2.63
CA LEU A 15 -25.10 11.91 4.05
C LEU A 15 -25.53 10.51 4.47
N VAL A 16 -26.23 9.78 3.62
CA VAL A 16 -26.58 8.37 3.88
C VAL A 16 -25.31 7.54 3.95
N ARG A 17 -24.40 7.69 3.00
CA ARG A 17 -23.11 6.96 3.00
C ARG A 17 -22.25 7.32 4.20
N LEU A 18 -22.21 8.58 4.62
CA LEU A 18 -21.54 9.02 5.84
C LEU A 18 -22.10 8.33 7.09
N THR A 19 -23.42 8.23 7.18
CA THR A 19 -24.11 7.54 8.28
C THR A 19 -23.79 6.04 8.27
N LEU A 20 -23.74 5.41 7.10
CA LEU A 20 -23.35 4.01 6.95
C LEU A 20 -21.90 3.79 7.35
N ALA A 21 -20.97 4.67 6.95
CA ALA A 21 -19.57 4.60 7.34
C ALA A 21 -19.38 4.69 8.86
N SER A 22 -20.09 5.61 9.52
CA SER A 22 -20.07 5.70 11.00
C SER A 22 -20.69 4.49 11.69
N THR A 23 -21.60 3.79 11.02
CA THR A 23 -22.27 2.58 11.53
C THR A 23 -21.31 1.37 11.53
N LEU A 24 -20.28 1.35 10.69
CA LEU A 24 -19.31 0.24 10.62
C LEU A 24 -18.77 -0.16 11.99
N GLN A 25 -18.43 0.80 12.83
CA GLN A 25 -17.87 0.53 14.15
C GLN A 25 -18.85 -0.19 15.11
N ARG A 26 -20.15 -0.15 14.82
CA ARG A 26 -21.21 -0.82 15.61
C ARG A 26 -21.53 -2.22 15.09
N LEU A 27 -21.08 -2.57 13.89
CA LEU A 27 -21.30 -3.89 13.32
C LEU A 27 -20.35 -4.94 13.93
N PRO A 28 -20.78 -6.21 14.01
CA PRO A 28 -19.86 -7.33 14.21
C PRO A 28 -18.72 -7.32 13.20
N MET A 29 -17.52 -7.77 13.63
CA MET A 29 -16.29 -7.67 12.85
C MET A 29 -16.35 -8.38 11.48
N ASP A 30 -17.03 -9.52 11.43
CA ASP A 30 -17.22 -10.33 10.22
C ASP A 30 -18.11 -9.67 9.16
N LEU A 31 -18.96 -8.74 9.58
CA LEU A 31 -19.89 -8.02 8.68
C LEU A 31 -19.32 -6.72 8.12
N ARG A 32 -18.30 -6.14 8.79
CA ARG A 32 -17.71 -4.84 8.41
C ARG A 32 -17.10 -4.83 7.01
N PRO A 33 -16.31 -5.83 6.59
CA PRO A 33 -15.69 -5.82 5.27
C PRO A 33 -16.69 -5.72 4.12
N ARG A 34 -17.84 -6.38 4.27
CA ARG A 34 -18.87 -6.38 3.22
C ARG A 34 -19.52 -5.00 3.03
N LEU A 35 -19.89 -4.32 4.11
CA LEU A 35 -20.42 -2.95 4.01
C LEU A 35 -19.33 -1.96 3.57
N ALA A 36 -18.13 -2.11 4.09
CA ALA A 36 -17.01 -1.26 3.71
C ALA A 36 -16.68 -1.36 2.21
N SER A 37 -16.65 -2.59 1.63
CA SER A 37 -16.42 -2.78 0.19
C SER A 37 -17.44 -2.03 -0.67
N ALA A 38 -18.71 -2.03 -0.27
CA ALA A 38 -19.75 -1.28 -0.97
C ALA A 38 -19.52 0.25 -0.90
N LEU A 39 -19.08 0.76 0.26
CA LEU A 39 -18.77 2.19 0.42
C LEU A 39 -17.54 2.59 -0.40
N VAL A 40 -16.43 1.85 -0.28
CA VAL A 40 -15.14 2.23 -0.90
C VAL A 40 -15.10 2.01 -2.42
N SER A 41 -16.12 1.41 -3.02
CA SER A 41 -16.30 1.31 -4.47
C SER A 41 -16.81 2.61 -5.11
N ARG A 42 -17.31 3.56 -4.31
CA ARG A 42 -17.90 4.82 -4.76
C ARG A 42 -16.81 5.87 -4.97
N THR A 43 -16.41 6.09 -6.22
CA THR A 43 -15.31 6.99 -6.59
C THR A 43 -15.56 8.45 -6.20
N GLU A 44 -16.81 8.90 -6.22
CA GLU A 44 -17.20 10.26 -5.86
C GLU A 44 -16.88 10.65 -4.42
N ASP A 45 -16.76 9.67 -3.52
CA ASP A 45 -16.47 9.89 -2.10
C ASP A 45 -14.97 9.81 -1.78
N ALA A 46 -14.11 9.48 -2.75
CA ALA A 46 -12.69 9.27 -2.53
C ALA A 46 -11.95 10.49 -1.93
N ALA A 47 -12.41 11.70 -2.26
CA ALA A 47 -11.87 12.96 -1.78
C ALA A 47 -12.67 13.57 -0.62
N ASP A 48 -13.68 12.87 -0.08
CA ASP A 48 -14.42 13.34 1.09
C ASP A 48 -13.50 13.43 2.31
N HIS A 49 -13.66 14.48 3.11
CA HIS A 49 -12.81 14.74 4.26
C HIS A 49 -12.95 13.69 5.38
N ASN A 50 -14.12 13.12 5.55
CA ASN A 50 -14.46 12.24 6.67
C ASN A 50 -14.61 10.77 6.28
N LEU A 51 -15.23 10.49 5.13
CA LEU A 51 -15.62 9.13 4.72
C LEU A 51 -14.45 8.15 4.70
N PRO A 52 -13.27 8.44 4.10
CA PRO A 52 -12.15 7.51 4.10
C PRO A 52 -11.67 7.13 5.50
N LEU A 53 -11.64 8.09 6.43
CA LEU A 53 -11.21 7.84 7.80
C LEU A 53 -12.28 7.11 8.62
N LEU A 54 -13.56 7.43 8.46
CA LEU A 54 -14.65 6.71 9.15
C LEU A 54 -14.70 5.25 8.75
N VAL A 55 -14.56 4.96 7.45
CA VAL A 55 -14.46 3.58 6.96
C VAL A 55 -13.22 2.91 7.52
N TRP A 56 -12.08 3.59 7.52
CA TRP A 56 -10.84 3.08 8.11
C TRP A 56 -10.99 2.72 9.59
N TYR A 57 -11.57 3.58 10.42
CA TYR A 57 -11.79 3.28 11.84
C TYR A 57 -12.71 2.07 12.05
N GLY A 58 -13.65 1.82 11.14
CA GLY A 58 -14.46 0.61 11.15
C GLY A 58 -13.69 -0.64 10.74
N LEU A 59 -12.73 -0.51 9.80
CA LEU A 59 -11.96 -1.62 9.25
C LEU A 59 -10.71 -1.97 10.04
N SER A 60 -10.05 -1.00 10.67
CA SER A 60 -8.75 -1.20 11.33
C SER A 60 -8.74 -2.40 12.28
N PRO A 61 -9.76 -2.63 13.15
CA PRO A 61 -9.78 -3.79 14.04
C PRO A 61 -9.97 -5.13 13.31
N VAL A 62 -10.47 -5.12 12.06
CA VAL A 62 -10.63 -6.36 11.28
C VAL A 62 -9.29 -7.01 10.98
N ALA A 63 -8.21 -6.23 10.92
CA ALA A 63 -6.86 -6.73 10.70
C ALA A 63 -6.43 -7.81 11.69
N ASP A 64 -6.83 -7.67 12.96
CA ASP A 64 -6.45 -8.60 14.02
C ASP A 64 -7.27 -9.90 14.01
N HIS A 65 -8.41 -9.90 13.33
CA HIS A 65 -9.34 -11.03 13.26
C HIS A 65 -9.33 -11.73 11.89
N ASN A 66 -9.31 -10.95 10.82
CA ASN A 66 -9.35 -11.46 9.45
C ASN A 66 -8.59 -10.53 8.50
N PRO A 67 -7.25 -10.54 8.52
CA PRO A 67 -6.42 -9.71 7.66
C PRO A 67 -6.63 -9.98 6.16
N ALA A 68 -7.04 -11.19 5.78
CA ALA A 68 -7.36 -11.53 4.39
C ALA A 68 -8.60 -10.78 3.89
N ALA A 69 -9.64 -10.62 4.73
CA ALA A 69 -10.80 -9.81 4.38
C ALA A 69 -10.43 -8.33 4.21
N LEU A 70 -9.49 -7.82 5.02
CA LEU A 70 -8.98 -6.46 4.87
C LEU A 70 -8.24 -6.28 3.54
N ALA A 71 -7.40 -7.24 3.15
CA ALA A 71 -6.71 -7.26 1.86
C ALA A 71 -7.70 -7.28 0.68
N ALA A 72 -8.79 -8.06 0.79
CA ALA A 72 -9.85 -8.10 -0.22
C ALA A 72 -10.58 -6.75 -0.37
N VAL A 73 -10.86 -6.06 0.74
CA VAL A 73 -11.43 -4.70 0.71
C VAL A 73 -10.51 -3.74 -0.04
N ALA A 74 -9.20 -3.77 0.21
CA ALA A 74 -8.24 -2.92 -0.51
C ALA A 74 -8.25 -3.17 -2.01
N GLY A 75 -8.36 -4.43 -2.44
CA GLY A 75 -8.45 -4.80 -3.86
C GLY A 75 -9.68 -4.25 -4.60
N ALA A 76 -10.79 -4.05 -3.88
CA ALA A 76 -12.02 -3.45 -4.41
C ALA A 76 -12.12 -1.93 -4.19
N CYS A 77 -11.23 -1.37 -3.38
CA CYS A 77 -11.29 0.03 -2.94
C CYS A 77 -10.86 0.99 -4.05
N GLN A 78 -11.65 2.06 -4.25
CA GLN A 78 -11.34 3.16 -5.17
C GLN A 78 -10.74 4.40 -4.46
N TRP A 79 -10.54 4.33 -3.15
CA TRP A 79 -10.10 5.46 -2.33
C TRP A 79 -8.61 5.34 -1.97
N PRO A 80 -7.74 6.22 -2.50
CA PRO A 80 -6.29 6.16 -2.26
C PRO A 80 -5.92 6.15 -0.78
N THR A 81 -6.54 7.02 0.02
CA THR A 81 -6.29 7.11 1.47
C THR A 81 -6.59 5.78 2.18
N THR A 82 -7.74 5.16 1.89
CA THR A 82 -8.13 3.90 2.52
C THR A 82 -7.24 2.74 2.07
N ARG A 83 -6.86 2.66 0.77
CA ARG A 83 -5.89 1.69 0.25
C ARG A 83 -4.56 1.76 1.01
N ARG A 84 -4.01 2.96 1.17
CA ARG A 84 -2.74 3.18 1.88
C ARG A 84 -2.83 2.77 3.35
N LEU A 85 -3.89 3.16 4.05
CA LEU A 85 -4.09 2.80 5.46
C LEU A 85 -4.21 1.29 5.65
N ILE A 86 -4.91 0.59 4.75
CA ILE A 86 -5.00 -0.87 4.76
C ILE A 86 -3.62 -1.50 4.52
N ALA A 87 -2.89 -1.06 3.49
CA ALA A 87 -1.56 -1.58 3.18
C ALA A 87 -0.59 -1.37 4.33
N ARG A 88 -0.59 -0.18 4.95
CA ARG A 88 0.18 0.13 6.15
C ARG A 88 -0.14 -0.85 7.29
N ARG A 89 -1.41 -1.09 7.58
CA ARG A 89 -1.81 -2.00 8.66
C ARG A 89 -1.41 -3.45 8.39
N LEU A 90 -1.51 -3.89 7.13
CA LEU A 90 -1.06 -5.23 6.74
C LEU A 90 0.47 -5.38 6.81
N ALA A 91 1.24 -4.31 6.55
CA ALA A 91 2.68 -4.31 6.76
C ALA A 91 3.06 -4.56 8.23
N GLU A 92 2.34 -3.95 9.18
CA GLU A 92 2.54 -4.19 10.61
C GLU A 92 2.31 -5.66 11.01
N LEU A 93 1.56 -6.42 10.20
CA LEU A 93 1.25 -7.84 10.40
C LEU A 93 2.10 -8.78 9.51
N ALA A 94 3.15 -8.28 8.87
CA ALA A 94 3.93 -9.05 7.89
C ALA A 94 4.49 -10.36 8.45
N GLU A 95 4.93 -10.36 9.70
CA GLU A 95 5.50 -11.54 10.36
C GLU A 95 4.42 -12.53 10.84
N THR A 96 3.25 -12.04 11.25
CA THR A 96 2.17 -12.87 11.83
C THR A 96 1.15 -13.34 10.80
N SER A 97 0.95 -12.57 9.73
CA SER A 97 -0.07 -12.83 8.71
C SER A 97 0.44 -12.55 7.29
N PRO A 98 1.55 -13.18 6.86
CA PRO A 98 2.17 -12.90 5.55
C PRO A 98 1.25 -13.20 4.35
N ALA A 99 0.27 -14.08 4.52
CA ALA A 99 -0.69 -14.41 3.47
C ALA A 99 -1.53 -13.21 3.02
N ALA A 100 -1.92 -12.33 3.96
CA ALA A 100 -2.73 -11.15 3.64
C ALA A 100 -1.96 -10.11 2.82
N ILE A 101 -0.69 -9.88 3.14
CA ILE A 101 0.19 -9.02 2.33
C ILE A 101 0.36 -9.61 0.92
N ASN A 102 0.62 -10.92 0.81
CA ASN A 102 0.76 -11.57 -0.49
C ASN A 102 -0.52 -11.43 -1.33
N GLN A 103 -1.70 -11.61 -0.72
CA GLN A 103 -2.97 -11.41 -1.39
C GLN A 103 -3.11 -9.97 -1.93
N LEU A 104 -2.79 -8.96 -1.11
CA LEU A 104 -2.85 -7.55 -1.51
C LEU A 104 -1.86 -7.25 -2.64
N LEU A 105 -0.62 -7.71 -2.53
CA LEU A 105 0.43 -7.50 -3.53
C LEU A 105 0.08 -8.14 -4.87
N SER A 106 -0.42 -9.39 -4.86
CA SER A 106 -0.89 -10.05 -6.09
C SER A 106 -2.08 -9.33 -6.73
N ALA A 107 -3.03 -8.83 -5.90
CA ALA A 107 -4.16 -8.04 -6.42
C ALA A 107 -3.67 -6.73 -7.06
N ALA A 108 -2.74 -6.03 -6.42
CA ALA A 108 -2.16 -4.79 -6.92
C ALA A 108 -1.35 -4.99 -8.22
N ALA A 109 -0.55 -6.06 -8.29
CA ALA A 109 0.19 -6.42 -9.51
C ALA A 109 -0.75 -6.75 -10.69
N LYS A 110 -1.83 -7.50 -10.43
CA LYS A 110 -2.85 -7.82 -11.43
C LYS A 110 -3.60 -6.57 -11.92
N ALA A 111 -3.98 -5.67 -11.04
CA ALA A 111 -4.62 -4.41 -11.41
C ALA A 111 -3.71 -3.55 -12.30
N ALA A 112 -2.43 -3.44 -11.94
CA ALA A 112 -1.44 -2.72 -12.73
C ALA A 112 -1.25 -3.33 -14.12
N ALA A 113 -1.20 -4.67 -14.23
CA ALA A 113 -1.12 -5.38 -15.50
C ALA A 113 -2.39 -5.20 -16.36
N ALA A 114 -3.55 -4.96 -15.73
CA ALA A 114 -4.80 -4.63 -16.41
C ALA A 114 -4.95 -3.14 -16.79
N GLY A 115 -3.93 -2.31 -16.52
CA GLY A 115 -3.90 -0.89 -16.88
C GLY A 115 -4.34 0.07 -15.76
N ASP A 116 -4.57 -0.43 -14.53
CA ASP A 116 -4.83 0.40 -13.34
C ASP A 116 -3.67 0.29 -12.33
N PRO A 117 -2.65 1.16 -12.43
CA PRO A 117 -1.50 1.15 -11.52
C PRO A 117 -1.80 1.81 -10.16
N ALA A 118 -2.98 2.44 -9.98
CA ALA A 118 -3.26 3.23 -8.78
C ALA A 118 -3.25 2.37 -7.50
N LEU A 119 -3.86 1.18 -7.54
CA LEU A 119 -3.82 0.25 -6.41
C LEU A 119 -2.39 -0.14 -6.04
N LEU A 120 -1.53 -0.36 -7.05
CA LEU A 120 -0.12 -0.70 -6.83
C LEU A 120 0.63 0.45 -6.16
N ALA A 121 0.49 1.68 -6.66
CA ALA A 121 1.14 2.85 -6.09
C ALA A 121 0.71 3.12 -4.64
N ASP A 122 -0.61 3.07 -4.37
CA ASP A 122 -1.16 3.24 -3.02
C ASP A 122 -0.68 2.13 -2.07
N THR A 123 -0.64 0.88 -2.54
CA THR A 123 -0.15 -0.26 -1.75
C THR A 123 1.31 -0.10 -1.39
N LEU A 124 2.19 0.21 -2.34
CA LEU A 124 3.62 0.38 -2.07
C LEU A 124 3.88 1.55 -1.10
N THR A 125 3.15 2.66 -1.27
CA THR A 125 3.24 3.80 -0.35
C THR A 125 2.84 3.38 1.07
N GLY A 126 1.71 2.69 1.23
CA GLY A 126 1.24 2.23 2.54
C GLY A 126 2.19 1.22 3.19
N LEU A 127 2.78 0.30 2.40
CA LEU A 127 3.80 -0.63 2.92
C LEU A 127 5.03 0.12 3.43
N THR A 128 5.53 1.11 2.68
CA THR A 128 6.68 1.93 3.12
C THR A 128 6.37 2.66 4.44
N GLU A 129 5.15 3.19 4.59
CA GLU A 129 4.71 3.82 5.84
C GLU A 129 4.63 2.80 7.00
N GLY A 130 4.14 1.58 6.74
CA GLY A 130 4.00 0.53 7.76
C GLY A 130 5.33 -0.08 8.20
N PHE A 131 6.30 -0.16 7.29
CA PHE A 131 7.64 -0.63 7.58
C PHE A 131 8.60 0.47 8.05
N ALA A 132 8.11 1.69 8.29
CA ALA A 132 8.96 2.77 8.76
C ALA A 132 9.73 2.37 10.05
N GLY A 133 11.05 2.49 10.02
CA GLY A 133 11.94 2.09 11.11
C GLY A 133 12.34 0.61 11.14
N TRP A 134 11.80 -0.22 10.26
CA TRP A 134 12.25 -1.61 10.09
C TRP A 134 13.56 -1.64 9.30
N ARG A 135 14.47 -2.52 9.67
CA ARG A 135 15.78 -2.68 8.98
C ARG A 135 15.74 -3.78 7.92
N GLN A 136 14.99 -4.82 8.19
CA GLN A 136 14.83 -5.98 7.32
C GLN A 136 13.54 -6.71 7.69
N THR A 137 12.88 -7.28 6.69
CA THR A 137 11.75 -8.20 6.87
C THR A 137 11.81 -9.28 5.78
N PRO A 138 11.26 -10.48 6.02
CA PRO A 138 11.19 -11.51 4.99
C PRO A 138 10.48 -11.00 3.74
N GLN A 139 11.04 -11.31 2.57
CA GLN A 139 10.44 -10.92 1.30
C GLN A 139 9.08 -11.61 1.14
N PRO A 140 8.00 -10.87 0.87
CA PRO A 140 6.71 -11.45 0.52
C PRO A 140 6.80 -12.33 -0.73
N ALA A 141 6.12 -13.48 -0.75
CA ALA A 141 6.17 -14.40 -1.89
C ALA A 141 5.69 -13.75 -3.20
N ALA A 142 4.70 -12.83 -3.12
CA ALA A 142 4.18 -12.10 -4.27
C ALA A 142 5.09 -10.92 -4.73
N TRP A 143 6.24 -10.66 -4.06
CA TRP A 143 7.07 -9.50 -4.39
C TRP A 143 7.61 -9.51 -5.81
N GLN A 144 7.98 -10.67 -6.34
CA GLN A 144 8.47 -10.78 -7.72
C GLN A 144 7.39 -10.44 -8.76
N GLU A 145 6.11 -10.73 -8.47
CA GLU A 145 4.97 -10.33 -9.31
C GLU A 145 4.87 -8.79 -9.35
N VAL A 146 5.04 -8.13 -8.19
CA VAL A 146 5.02 -6.67 -8.06
C VAL A 146 6.16 -6.04 -8.88
N ILE A 147 7.38 -6.53 -8.74
CA ILE A 147 8.54 -6.01 -9.49
C ILE A 147 8.35 -6.20 -11.00
N ALA A 148 7.80 -7.34 -11.42
CA ALA A 148 7.48 -7.57 -12.82
C ALA A 148 6.41 -6.58 -13.33
N ALA A 149 5.36 -6.35 -12.53
CA ALA A 149 4.31 -5.40 -12.86
C ALA A 149 4.85 -3.97 -12.97
N VAL A 150 5.67 -3.50 -12.02
CA VAL A 150 6.30 -2.16 -12.07
C VAL A 150 7.13 -1.98 -13.34
N ARG A 151 7.91 -3.00 -13.73
CA ARG A 151 8.74 -2.95 -14.95
C ARG A 151 7.91 -2.93 -16.23
N ALA A 152 6.76 -3.60 -16.24
CA ALA A 152 5.86 -3.69 -17.37
C ALA A 152 4.99 -2.43 -17.56
N LEU A 153 4.92 -1.54 -16.58
CA LEU A 153 4.15 -0.29 -16.70
C LEU A 153 4.67 0.58 -17.85
N PRO A 154 3.77 1.25 -18.59
CA PRO A 154 4.14 2.30 -19.53
C PRO A 154 4.98 3.39 -18.86
N ALA A 155 5.83 4.07 -19.62
CA ALA A 155 6.74 5.09 -19.09
C ALA A 155 6.02 6.19 -18.30
N GLU A 156 4.83 6.57 -18.75
CA GLU A 156 4.00 7.61 -18.13
C GLU A 156 3.47 7.19 -16.75
N ALA A 157 3.17 5.90 -16.57
CA ALA A 157 2.68 5.34 -15.31
C ALA A 157 3.82 4.92 -14.37
N ARG A 158 4.98 4.58 -14.92
CA ARG A 158 6.18 4.21 -14.16
C ARG A 158 6.92 5.46 -13.69
N THR A 159 6.34 6.19 -12.76
CA THR A 159 6.95 7.40 -12.23
C THR A 159 8.25 7.10 -11.48
N PRO A 160 9.23 8.05 -11.46
CA PRO A 160 10.46 7.89 -10.66
C PRO A 160 10.17 7.60 -9.18
N GLN A 161 9.13 8.19 -8.62
CA GLN A 161 8.71 7.95 -7.25
C GLN A 161 8.25 6.51 -7.03
N LEU A 162 7.43 5.94 -7.92
CA LEU A 162 6.98 4.56 -7.83
C LEU A 162 8.15 3.58 -7.91
N GLN A 163 9.08 3.81 -8.86
CA GLN A 163 10.26 3.00 -9.00
C GLN A 163 11.13 3.06 -7.75
N GLN A 164 11.39 4.24 -7.23
CA GLN A 164 12.16 4.43 -6.01
C GLN A 164 11.54 3.72 -4.81
N THR A 165 10.22 3.81 -4.63
CA THR A 165 9.49 3.13 -3.55
C THR A 165 9.64 1.60 -3.67
N ALA A 166 9.54 1.05 -4.88
CA ALA A 166 9.74 -0.37 -5.13
C ALA A 166 11.18 -0.82 -4.82
N ASP A 167 12.17 -0.02 -5.18
CA ASP A 167 13.58 -0.30 -4.90
C ASP A 167 13.87 -0.25 -3.39
N GLU A 168 13.34 0.74 -2.65
CA GLU A 168 13.46 0.85 -1.20
C GLU A 168 12.87 -0.37 -0.47
N LEU A 169 11.67 -0.80 -0.86
CA LEU A 169 11.05 -2.01 -0.31
C LEU A 169 11.85 -3.27 -0.67
N SER A 170 12.42 -3.35 -1.88
CA SER A 170 13.28 -4.47 -2.27
C SER A 170 14.54 -4.55 -1.41
N VAL A 171 15.14 -3.41 -1.05
CA VAL A 171 16.28 -3.35 -0.09
C VAL A 171 15.84 -3.88 1.27
N LEU A 172 14.70 -3.43 1.78
CA LEU A 172 14.15 -3.90 3.06
C LEU A 172 13.91 -5.41 3.07
N PHE A 173 13.52 -5.98 1.92
CA PHE A 173 13.35 -7.41 1.71
C PHE A 173 14.65 -8.18 1.42
N GLY A 174 15.80 -7.50 1.45
CA GLY A 174 17.14 -8.11 1.30
C GLY A 174 17.58 -8.37 -0.14
N ASP A 175 16.99 -7.71 -1.16
CA ASP A 175 17.43 -7.85 -2.54
C ASP A 175 18.72 -7.02 -2.78
N GLY A 176 19.86 -7.70 -2.92
CA GLY A 176 21.17 -7.06 -3.16
C GLY A 176 21.23 -6.23 -4.45
N ARG A 177 20.40 -6.53 -5.47
CA ARG A 177 20.33 -5.74 -6.72
C ARG A 177 19.66 -4.40 -6.47
N ALA A 178 18.69 -4.36 -5.57
CA ALA A 178 18.06 -3.12 -5.18
C ALA A 178 19.04 -2.20 -4.44
N ILE A 179 19.91 -2.74 -3.59
CA ILE A 179 20.99 -1.96 -2.96
C ILE A 179 21.88 -1.30 -4.01
N ALA A 180 22.25 -2.01 -5.09
CA ALA A 180 23.06 -1.45 -6.16
C ALA A 180 22.34 -0.31 -6.92
N ALA A 181 21.03 -0.45 -7.18
CA ALA A 181 20.21 0.59 -7.82
C ALA A 181 20.09 1.84 -6.95
N ILE A 182 19.80 1.68 -5.66
CA ILE A 182 19.72 2.79 -4.70
C ILE A 182 21.08 3.51 -4.60
N ARG A 183 22.20 2.76 -4.61
CA ARG A 183 23.55 3.33 -4.63
C ARG A 183 23.78 4.19 -5.88
N ALA A 184 23.41 3.67 -7.05
CA ALA A 184 23.53 4.44 -8.29
C ALA A 184 22.77 5.77 -8.20
N THR A 185 21.54 5.76 -7.68
CA THR A 185 20.74 6.99 -7.46
C THR A 185 21.40 7.94 -6.46
N ALA A 186 21.98 7.44 -5.37
CA ALA A 186 22.66 8.27 -4.37
C ALA A 186 23.88 9.02 -4.95
N LEU A 187 24.62 8.36 -5.83
CA LEU A 187 25.84 8.89 -6.46
C LEU A 187 25.56 9.71 -7.74
N ASP A 188 24.39 9.59 -8.33
CA ASP A 188 24.03 10.33 -9.55
C ASP A 188 23.86 11.82 -9.26
N ARG A 189 24.86 12.62 -9.62
CA ARG A 189 24.86 14.09 -9.43
C ARG A 189 23.80 14.81 -10.26
N THR A 190 23.23 14.17 -11.27
CA THR A 190 22.15 14.70 -12.11
C THR A 190 20.76 14.48 -11.49
N ALA A 191 20.64 13.51 -10.57
CA ALA A 191 19.39 13.24 -9.88
C ALA A 191 19.00 14.36 -8.90
N PRO A 192 17.70 14.63 -8.71
CA PRO A 192 17.21 15.62 -7.75
C PRO A 192 17.77 15.40 -6.35
N ALA A 193 18.16 16.48 -5.66
CA ALA A 193 18.79 16.40 -4.34
C ALA A 193 17.93 15.68 -3.29
N ALA A 194 16.60 15.77 -3.40
CA ALA A 194 15.65 15.06 -2.52
C ALA A 194 15.72 13.55 -2.71
N MET A 195 15.80 13.08 -3.96
CA MET A 195 15.92 11.65 -4.29
C MET A 195 17.27 11.09 -3.81
N ARG A 196 18.35 11.82 -4.02
CA ARG A 196 19.70 11.43 -3.56
C ARG A 196 19.75 11.31 -2.04
N ARG A 197 19.19 12.29 -1.31
CA ARG A 197 19.12 12.24 0.16
C ARG A 197 18.33 11.04 0.65
N LYS A 198 17.19 10.76 0.02
CA LYS A 198 16.37 9.60 0.37
C LYS A 198 17.09 8.29 0.11
N ALA A 199 17.75 8.17 -1.04
CA ALA A 199 18.59 7.02 -1.37
C ALA A 199 19.72 6.80 -0.35
N LEU A 200 20.42 7.87 0.07
CA LEU A 200 21.43 7.81 1.13
C LEU A 200 20.84 7.37 2.47
N SER A 201 19.67 7.90 2.88
CA SER A 201 19.00 7.47 4.09
C SER A 201 18.68 5.97 4.07
N THR A 202 18.16 5.46 2.97
CA THR A 202 17.88 4.03 2.79
C THR A 202 19.16 3.17 2.89
N LEU A 203 20.28 3.61 2.31
CA LEU A 203 21.56 2.90 2.42
C LEU A 203 22.11 2.92 3.86
N ILE A 204 21.96 4.03 4.57
CA ILE A 204 22.36 4.15 5.98
C ILE A 204 21.56 3.19 6.86
N GLU A 205 20.26 3.06 6.62
CA GLU A 205 19.37 2.15 7.33
C GLU A 205 19.69 0.68 7.04
N ALA A 206 19.91 0.34 5.75
CA ALA A 206 20.26 -1.01 5.30
C ALA A 206 21.68 -1.46 5.72
N ARG A 207 22.59 -0.51 6.03
CA ARG A 207 23.98 -0.76 6.43
C ARG A 207 24.72 -1.79 5.56
N PRO A 208 24.81 -1.60 4.23
CA PRO A 208 25.58 -2.49 3.39
C PRO A 208 27.07 -2.50 3.85
N PRO A 209 27.81 -3.60 3.64
CA PRO A 209 29.18 -3.76 4.16
C PRO A 209 30.17 -2.65 3.75
N ASP A 210 29.94 -2.03 2.60
CA ASP A 210 30.77 -1.00 2.00
C ASP A 210 30.23 0.45 2.19
N LEU A 211 29.33 0.64 3.15
CA LEU A 211 28.73 1.96 3.43
C LEU A 211 29.79 3.05 3.73
N GLN A 212 30.88 2.70 4.42
CA GLN A 212 31.95 3.64 4.74
C GLN A 212 32.66 4.18 3.50
N GLU A 213 32.95 3.32 2.53
CA GLU A 213 33.57 3.71 1.26
C GLU A 213 32.66 4.63 0.46
N LEU A 214 31.36 4.34 0.49
CA LEU A 214 30.33 5.12 -0.19
C LEU A 214 30.19 6.55 0.36
N CYS A 215 30.40 6.75 1.66
CA CYS A 215 30.35 8.07 2.29
C CYS A 215 31.61 8.92 2.04
N GLN A 216 32.69 8.34 1.51
CA GLN A 216 33.94 9.04 1.20
C GLN A 216 34.03 9.51 -0.28
N THR A 217 33.02 9.14 -1.11
CA THR A 217 32.95 9.47 -2.54
C THR A 217 31.99 10.65 -2.78
#